data_9b247070e534aeee25c123ea24a66312
#
_entry.id   9b247070e534aeee25c123ea24a66312
#
_cell.length_a   1.000
_cell.length_b   1.000
_cell.length_c   1.000
_cell.angle_alpha   90.00
_cell.angle_beta   90.00
_cell.angle_gamma   90.00
#
_symmetry.space_group_name_H-M   'P 1'
#
loop_
_entity.id
_entity.type
_entity.pdbx_description
1 polymer ?
#
loop_
_entity_poly.entity_id
_entity_poly.type
_entity_poly.pdbx_seq_one_letter_code
_entity_poly.pdbx_strand_id
1 'polypeptide(L)'
;MDSVERYLSVVNAEWPERNVGNLRFYLEYLFDGVPLAGRRVLDIGAGDGVYSFYAAAAGAERVTALEPEAAGSAAGVTRRFSRLGEALGLESVELRTESFQDFDAGDERFDVLFLHAVINHLDESATTQIGRSEAARQTYRSMFAKLAAIGAPGAKLIASDASPNNLFARLPIKNPLQPEIEWEKHQTPETWARLLADAGFSDARIRWNSINTLRRPGRLLFGNRVGAWVLDGAFCLTMTLNSPGRSERR
;
A
#
# COMPACT_ATOMS: atom_id res chain seq x y z
N MET A 1 -12.83 9.65 23.74
CA MET A 1 -11.78 9.91 22.72
C MET A 1 -12.12 9.03 21.54
N ASP A 2 -12.15 9.60 20.36
CA ASP A 2 -12.37 8.85 19.10
C ASP A 2 -11.27 7.75 18.95
N SER A 3 -11.61 6.63 18.35
CA SER A 3 -10.72 5.48 18.18
C SER A 3 -9.45 5.86 17.39
N VAL A 4 -9.59 6.68 16.37
CA VAL A 4 -8.44 7.19 15.59
C VAL A 4 -7.56 8.14 16.42
N GLU A 5 -8.15 8.98 17.27
CA GLU A 5 -7.38 9.84 18.18
C GLU A 5 -6.59 9.02 19.21
N ARG A 6 -7.21 7.97 19.74
CA ARG A 6 -6.53 7.03 20.64
C ARG A 6 -5.37 6.35 19.93
N TYR A 7 -5.59 5.84 18.72
CA TYR A 7 -4.55 5.23 17.89
C TYR A 7 -3.36 6.19 17.69
N LEU A 8 -3.61 7.42 17.26
CA LEU A 8 -2.56 8.40 17.04
C LEU A 8 -1.80 8.76 18.32
N SER A 9 -2.50 8.82 19.46
CA SER A 9 -1.87 9.05 20.76
C SER A 9 -0.92 7.92 21.15
N VAL A 10 -1.32 6.66 20.93
CA VAL A 10 -0.48 5.48 21.20
C VAL A 10 0.73 5.45 20.27
N VAL A 11 0.53 5.69 18.96
CA VAL A 11 1.64 5.77 17.99
C VAL A 11 2.64 6.84 18.39
N ASN A 12 2.19 8.00 18.86
CA ASN A 12 3.08 9.06 19.35
C ASN A 12 3.87 8.66 20.60
N ALA A 13 3.27 7.87 21.48
CA ALA A 13 3.93 7.37 22.68
C ALA A 13 4.97 6.28 22.34
N GLU A 14 4.64 5.38 21.41
CA GLU A 14 5.53 4.29 20.99
C GLU A 14 6.70 4.75 20.12
N TRP A 15 6.47 5.76 19.27
CA TRP A 15 7.48 6.34 18.35
C TRP A 15 7.44 7.87 18.40
N PRO A 16 8.04 8.50 19.45
CA PRO A 16 8.04 9.96 19.63
C PRO A 16 8.72 10.73 18.47
N GLU A 17 9.59 10.06 17.72
CA GLU A 17 10.26 10.61 16.55
C GLU A 17 9.32 10.74 15.33
N ARG A 18 8.19 10.02 15.29
CA ARG A 18 7.18 10.12 14.23
C ARG A 18 6.31 11.37 14.42
N ASN A 19 6.31 12.23 13.44
CA ASN A 19 5.37 13.36 13.44
C ASN A 19 3.95 12.87 13.16
N VAL A 20 3.15 12.72 14.22
CA VAL A 20 1.79 12.16 14.16
C VAL A 20 0.84 13.00 13.31
N GLY A 21 1.05 14.32 13.25
CA GLY A 21 0.25 15.18 12.36
C GLY A 21 0.53 14.94 10.88
N ASN A 22 1.78 14.62 10.54
CA ASN A 22 2.14 14.23 9.17
C ASN A 22 1.65 12.81 8.87
N LEU A 23 1.70 11.90 9.84
CA LEU A 23 1.15 10.56 9.72
C LEU A 23 -0.37 10.61 9.48
N ARG A 24 -1.13 11.34 10.29
CA ARG A 24 -2.58 11.54 10.08
C ARG A 24 -2.87 12.01 8.66
N PHE A 25 -2.17 13.05 8.23
CA PHE A 25 -2.35 13.62 6.90
C PHE A 25 -2.06 12.61 5.77
N TYR A 26 -1.06 11.74 6.00
CA TYR A 26 -0.72 10.68 5.04
C TYR A 26 -1.74 9.54 5.05
N LEU A 27 -2.23 9.12 6.21
CA LEU A 27 -3.29 8.11 6.33
C LEU A 27 -4.59 8.58 5.65
N GLU A 28 -5.01 9.83 5.90
CA GLU A 28 -6.15 10.45 5.19
C GLU A 28 -5.93 10.47 3.67
N TYR A 29 -4.69 10.66 3.22
CA TYR A 29 -4.38 10.59 1.78
C TYR A 29 -4.45 9.16 1.24
N LEU A 30 -3.88 8.17 1.92
CA LEU A 30 -3.86 6.79 1.44
C LEU A 30 -5.29 6.24 1.30
N PHE A 31 -6.11 6.43 2.31
CA PHE A 31 -7.47 5.86 2.38
C PHE A 31 -8.57 6.79 1.84
N ASP A 32 -8.21 7.92 1.21
CA ASP A 32 -9.17 8.85 0.63
C ASP A 32 -10.11 8.18 -0.39
N GLY A 33 -11.41 8.24 -0.11
CA GLY A 33 -12.45 7.61 -0.94
C GLY A 33 -12.61 6.10 -0.75
N VAL A 34 -11.91 5.49 0.24
CA VAL A 34 -12.05 4.08 0.59
C VAL A 34 -12.63 3.97 2.01
N PRO A 35 -13.90 3.61 2.17
CA PRO A 35 -14.50 3.41 3.49
C PRO A 35 -13.90 2.17 4.16
N LEU A 36 -13.47 2.30 5.42
CA LEU A 36 -12.91 1.20 6.21
C LEU A 36 -13.92 0.59 7.18
N ALA A 37 -14.90 1.37 7.66
CA ALA A 37 -15.87 0.92 8.65
C ALA A 37 -16.66 -0.32 8.20
N GLY A 38 -16.63 -1.37 9.01
CA GLY A 38 -17.28 -2.66 8.74
C GLY A 38 -16.65 -3.44 7.58
N ARG A 39 -15.41 -3.14 7.19
CA ARG A 39 -14.70 -3.79 6.09
C ARG A 39 -13.66 -4.78 6.58
N ARG A 40 -13.47 -5.86 5.82
CA ARG A 40 -12.37 -6.80 5.98
C ARG A 40 -11.21 -6.32 5.12
N VAL A 41 -10.08 -6.07 5.76
CA VAL A 41 -8.89 -5.50 5.14
C VAL A 41 -7.78 -6.54 5.09
N LEU A 42 -7.14 -6.70 3.95
CA LEU A 42 -5.87 -7.42 3.81
C LEU A 42 -4.76 -6.39 3.60
N ASP A 43 -3.82 -6.34 4.54
CA ASP A 43 -2.62 -5.50 4.47
C ASP A 43 -1.41 -6.39 4.11
N ILE A 44 -0.89 -6.23 2.91
CA ILE A 44 0.21 -7.03 2.37
C ILE A 44 1.51 -6.27 2.55
N GLY A 45 2.45 -6.85 3.29
CA GLY A 45 3.69 -6.19 3.71
C GLY A 45 3.42 -5.16 4.81
N ALA A 46 2.77 -5.59 5.87
CA ALA A 46 2.24 -4.72 6.92
C ALA A 46 3.32 -4.02 7.76
N GLY A 47 4.57 -4.48 7.69
CA GLY A 47 5.67 -3.89 8.44
C GLY A 47 5.40 -3.85 9.94
N ASP A 48 5.54 -2.69 10.55
CA ASP A 48 5.29 -2.47 11.98
C ASP A 48 3.80 -2.28 12.34
N GLY A 49 2.89 -2.48 11.38
CA GLY A 49 1.45 -2.50 11.60
C GLY A 49 0.76 -1.12 11.66
N VAL A 50 1.48 -0.03 11.45
CA VAL A 50 0.91 1.33 11.54
C VAL A 50 -0.35 1.48 10.69
N TYR A 51 -0.36 0.95 9.47
CA TYR A 51 -1.52 1.05 8.58
C TYR A 51 -2.63 0.07 8.96
N SER A 52 -2.27 -1.15 9.34
CA SER A 52 -3.21 -2.19 9.82
C SER A 52 -4.00 -1.70 11.03
N PHE A 53 -3.31 -1.17 12.05
CA PHE A 53 -3.97 -0.68 13.26
C PHE A 53 -4.75 0.61 13.02
N TYR A 54 -4.33 1.45 12.07
CA TYR A 54 -5.15 2.57 11.63
C TYR A 54 -6.47 2.10 11.01
N ALA A 55 -6.43 1.10 10.13
CA ALA A 55 -7.63 0.57 9.51
C ALA A 55 -8.61 0.03 10.56
N ALA A 56 -8.11 -0.69 11.57
CA ALA A 56 -8.91 -1.15 12.70
C ALA A 56 -9.48 0.01 13.53
N ALA A 57 -8.66 1.01 13.84
CA ALA A 57 -9.10 2.22 14.56
C ALA A 57 -10.13 3.03 13.77
N ALA A 58 -10.07 2.99 12.44
CA ALA A 58 -11.06 3.60 11.54
C ALA A 58 -12.32 2.75 11.35
N GLY A 59 -12.47 1.65 12.13
CA GLY A 59 -13.67 0.83 12.21
C GLY A 59 -13.70 -0.37 11.27
N ALA A 60 -12.56 -0.81 10.73
CA ALA A 60 -12.52 -2.08 10.01
C ALA A 60 -13.02 -3.23 10.90
N GLU A 61 -13.81 -4.13 10.33
CA GLU A 61 -14.34 -5.30 11.05
C GLU A 61 -13.20 -6.25 11.41
N ARG A 62 -12.31 -6.50 10.47
CA ARG A 62 -11.12 -7.33 10.62
C ARG A 62 -10.01 -6.84 9.72
N VAL A 63 -8.78 -6.94 10.20
CA VAL A 63 -7.58 -6.69 9.42
C VAL A 63 -6.68 -7.92 9.50
N THR A 64 -6.39 -8.52 8.35
CA THR A 64 -5.37 -9.56 8.21
C THR A 64 -4.11 -8.89 7.66
N ALA A 65 -3.04 -8.92 8.43
CA ALA A 65 -1.77 -8.29 8.13
C ALA A 65 -0.73 -9.36 7.78
N LEU A 66 -0.18 -9.31 6.57
CA LEU A 66 0.87 -10.23 6.12
C LEU A 66 2.23 -9.54 6.26
N GLU A 67 3.13 -10.11 7.06
CA GLU A 67 4.50 -9.62 7.20
C GLU A 67 5.46 -10.78 7.48
N PRO A 68 6.17 -11.28 6.45
CA PRO A 68 7.06 -12.43 6.60
C PRO A 68 8.38 -12.09 7.29
N GLU A 69 8.68 -10.82 7.56
CA GLU A 69 10.00 -10.35 8.02
C GLU A 69 11.15 -10.90 7.15
N ALA A 70 10.93 -10.89 5.83
CA ALA A 70 11.86 -11.40 4.83
C ALA A 70 12.92 -10.34 4.45
N ALA A 71 13.80 -10.69 3.50
CA ALA A 71 14.73 -9.74 2.91
C ALA A 71 13.98 -8.53 2.32
N GLY A 72 14.35 -7.32 2.74
CA GLY A 72 13.63 -6.07 2.41
C GLY A 72 12.80 -5.50 3.56
N SER A 73 12.35 -6.33 4.50
CA SER A 73 11.73 -5.84 5.73
C SER A 73 12.77 -5.28 6.70
N ALA A 74 12.42 -4.21 7.41
CA ALA A 74 13.28 -3.73 8.49
C ALA A 74 13.30 -4.73 9.65
N ALA A 75 14.48 -5.03 10.20
CA ALA A 75 14.64 -6.02 11.26
C ALA A 75 13.72 -5.73 12.47
N GLY A 76 13.05 -6.76 12.98
CA GLY A 76 12.19 -6.71 14.16
C GLY A 76 10.85 -6.00 13.93
N VAL A 77 10.35 -5.93 12.69
CA VAL A 77 9.04 -5.32 12.39
C VAL A 77 7.90 -6.08 13.06
N THR A 78 7.94 -7.40 13.08
CA THR A 78 6.90 -8.24 13.73
C THR A 78 6.83 -8.00 15.23
N ARG A 79 7.96 -7.80 15.90
CA ARG A 79 8.00 -7.42 17.31
C ARG A 79 7.41 -6.03 17.55
N ARG A 80 7.71 -5.05 16.65
CA ARG A 80 7.11 -3.71 16.74
C ARG A 80 5.61 -3.76 16.48
N PHE A 81 5.16 -4.58 15.53
CA PHE A 81 3.75 -4.84 15.27
C PHE A 81 3.03 -5.36 16.53
N SER A 82 3.57 -6.42 17.17
CA SER A 82 2.98 -6.99 18.39
C SER A 82 2.92 -5.96 19.52
N ARG A 83 4.00 -5.20 19.73
CA ARG A 83 4.04 -4.14 20.75
C ARG A 83 2.97 -3.06 20.52
N LEU A 84 2.77 -2.63 19.29
CA LEU A 84 1.73 -1.66 18.94
C LEU A 84 0.33 -2.26 19.20
N GLY A 85 0.11 -3.52 18.83
CA GLY A 85 -1.13 -4.24 19.06
C GLY A 85 -1.49 -4.34 20.55
N GLU A 86 -0.51 -4.71 21.38
CA GLU A 86 -0.66 -4.76 22.84
C GLU A 86 -1.03 -3.39 23.43
N ALA A 87 -0.33 -2.33 23.01
CA ALA A 87 -0.59 -0.97 23.50
C ALA A 87 -1.98 -0.45 23.08
N LEU A 88 -2.49 -0.87 21.92
CA LEU A 88 -3.81 -0.48 21.41
C LEU A 88 -4.94 -1.34 21.96
N GLY A 89 -4.67 -2.63 22.28
CA GLY A 89 -5.70 -3.60 22.68
C GLY A 89 -6.74 -3.83 21.58
N LEU A 90 -6.32 -3.88 20.31
CA LEU A 90 -7.20 -4.11 19.16
C LEU A 90 -7.10 -5.56 18.72
N GLU A 91 -8.10 -6.37 19.08
CA GLU A 91 -8.16 -7.80 18.74
C GLU A 91 -8.58 -8.07 17.29
N SER A 92 -9.08 -7.04 16.58
CA SER A 92 -9.52 -7.15 15.18
C SER A 92 -8.38 -7.19 14.18
N VAL A 93 -7.12 -7.09 14.62
CA VAL A 93 -5.93 -7.14 13.76
C VAL A 93 -5.18 -8.43 14.01
N GLU A 94 -5.05 -9.25 12.97
CA GLU A 94 -4.33 -10.52 12.99
C GLU A 94 -3.04 -10.41 12.17
N LEU A 95 -1.89 -10.68 12.79
CA LEU A 95 -0.61 -10.80 12.08
C LEU A 95 -0.40 -12.22 11.61
N ARG A 96 -0.09 -12.38 10.33
CA ARG A 96 0.38 -13.61 9.70
C ARG A 96 1.81 -13.42 9.20
N THR A 97 2.73 -14.25 9.68
CA THR A 97 4.16 -14.19 9.32
C THR A 97 4.48 -14.99 8.06
N GLU A 98 3.63 -14.91 7.08
CA GLU A 98 3.77 -15.59 5.78
C GLU A 98 3.80 -14.57 4.64
N SER A 99 4.41 -14.95 3.53
CA SER A 99 4.42 -14.13 2.32
C SER A 99 3.04 -14.13 1.65
N PHE A 100 2.77 -13.10 0.82
CA PHE A 100 1.55 -13.11 0.00
C PHE A 100 1.50 -14.32 -0.93
N GLN A 101 2.63 -14.81 -1.39
CA GLN A 101 2.73 -15.99 -2.26
C GLN A 101 2.27 -17.26 -1.53
N ASP A 102 2.61 -17.40 -0.25
CA ASP A 102 2.28 -18.57 0.58
C ASP A 102 0.90 -18.45 1.24
N PHE A 103 0.39 -17.24 1.40
CA PHE A 103 -0.89 -16.97 2.06
C PHE A 103 -2.06 -17.69 1.37
N ASP A 104 -2.80 -18.45 2.16
CA ASP A 104 -4.07 -19.06 1.74
C ASP A 104 -5.24 -18.42 2.52
N ALA A 105 -6.10 -17.71 1.81
CA ALA A 105 -7.29 -17.09 2.37
C ALA A 105 -8.45 -18.08 2.59
N GLY A 106 -8.37 -19.30 2.05
CA GLY A 106 -9.50 -20.22 2.06
C GLY A 106 -10.76 -19.58 1.47
N ASP A 107 -11.84 -19.59 2.24
CA ASP A 107 -13.12 -18.97 1.85
C ASP A 107 -13.23 -17.49 2.23
N GLU A 108 -12.23 -16.93 2.91
CA GLU A 108 -12.23 -15.51 3.32
C GLU A 108 -12.11 -14.61 2.10
N ARG A 109 -12.86 -13.50 2.12
CA ARG A 109 -12.81 -12.46 1.07
C ARG A 109 -12.64 -11.10 1.71
N PHE A 110 -11.84 -10.26 1.07
CA PHE A 110 -11.47 -8.95 1.59
C PHE A 110 -12.13 -7.83 0.78
N ASP A 111 -12.66 -6.85 1.49
CA ASP A 111 -13.27 -5.66 0.89
C ASP A 111 -12.23 -4.61 0.49
N VAL A 112 -11.08 -4.61 1.17
CA VAL A 112 -9.95 -3.71 0.90
C VAL A 112 -8.66 -4.52 0.84
N LEU A 113 -7.92 -4.34 -0.26
CA LEU A 113 -6.61 -4.93 -0.51
C LEU A 113 -5.60 -3.79 -0.49
N PHE A 114 -4.72 -3.79 0.51
CA PHE A 114 -3.79 -2.68 0.75
C PHE A 114 -2.34 -3.14 0.56
N LEU A 115 -1.58 -2.41 -0.25
CA LEU A 115 -0.18 -2.65 -0.57
C LEU A 115 0.58 -1.31 -0.47
N HIS A 116 1.31 -1.11 0.61
CA HIS A 116 2.09 0.11 0.81
C HIS A 116 3.59 -0.19 0.73
N ALA A 117 4.26 0.37 -0.28
CA ALA A 117 5.70 0.17 -0.54
C ALA A 117 6.11 -1.31 -0.61
N VAL A 118 5.24 -2.16 -1.17
CA VAL A 118 5.46 -3.61 -1.23
C VAL A 118 5.16 -4.20 -2.61
N ILE A 119 4.37 -3.53 -3.45
CA ILE A 119 3.97 -4.09 -4.75
C ILE A 119 5.17 -4.46 -5.63
N ASN A 120 6.24 -3.69 -5.57
CA ASN A 120 7.51 -3.93 -6.26
C ASN A 120 8.34 -5.05 -5.61
N HIS A 121 8.13 -5.33 -4.33
CA HIS A 121 8.84 -6.35 -3.57
C HIS A 121 8.14 -7.72 -3.55
N LEU A 122 6.96 -7.85 -4.12
CA LEU A 122 6.30 -9.15 -4.28
C LEU A 122 7.18 -10.13 -5.06
N ASP A 123 7.89 -9.65 -6.10
CA ASP A 123 8.96 -10.37 -6.79
C ASP A 123 9.92 -9.35 -7.40
N GLU A 124 11.02 -9.06 -6.71
CA GLU A 124 11.99 -8.04 -7.14
C GLU A 124 12.64 -8.39 -8.49
N SER A 125 12.92 -9.68 -8.72
CA SER A 125 13.52 -10.12 -9.99
C SER A 125 12.58 -9.88 -11.15
N ALA A 126 11.31 -10.20 -11.01
CA ALA A 126 10.30 -9.94 -12.03
C ALA A 126 10.06 -8.43 -12.19
N THR A 127 10.01 -7.66 -11.08
CA THR A 127 9.78 -6.21 -11.13
C THR A 127 10.80 -5.50 -12.02
N THR A 128 12.08 -5.80 -11.86
CA THR A 128 13.15 -5.18 -12.67
C THR A 128 13.04 -5.50 -14.16
N GLN A 129 12.31 -6.56 -14.52
CA GLN A 129 12.22 -7.07 -15.89
C GLN A 129 10.84 -6.87 -16.54
N ILE A 130 9.85 -6.31 -15.84
CA ILE A 130 8.47 -6.15 -16.36
C ILE A 130 8.45 -5.49 -17.75
N GLY A 131 9.28 -4.47 -17.97
CA GLY A 131 9.36 -3.76 -19.26
C GLY A 131 9.90 -4.58 -20.43
N ARG A 132 10.62 -5.68 -20.17
CA ARG A 132 11.41 -6.41 -21.18
C ARG A 132 11.03 -7.88 -21.31
N SER A 133 10.46 -8.50 -20.28
CA SER A 133 10.22 -9.94 -20.18
C SER A 133 8.73 -10.23 -20.06
N GLU A 134 8.22 -11.09 -20.95
CA GLU A 134 6.85 -11.60 -20.83
C GLU A 134 6.70 -12.55 -19.63
N ALA A 135 7.74 -13.33 -19.32
CA ALA A 135 7.76 -14.18 -18.12
C ALA A 135 7.61 -13.35 -16.83
N ALA A 136 8.30 -12.21 -16.73
CA ALA A 136 8.16 -11.29 -15.60
C ALA A 136 6.74 -10.71 -15.48
N ARG A 137 6.15 -10.32 -16.61
CA ARG A 137 4.74 -9.88 -16.64
C ARG A 137 3.78 -10.99 -16.22
N GLN A 138 4.03 -12.23 -16.67
CA GLN A 138 3.21 -13.38 -16.31
C GLN A 138 3.29 -13.71 -14.81
N THR A 139 4.46 -13.58 -14.20
CA THR A 139 4.62 -13.69 -12.73
C THR A 139 3.67 -12.71 -12.01
N TYR A 140 3.68 -11.43 -12.39
CA TYR A 140 2.79 -10.43 -11.79
C TYR A 140 1.33 -10.65 -12.11
N ARG A 141 0.97 -11.10 -13.34
CA ARG A 141 -0.41 -11.46 -13.65
C ARG A 141 -0.91 -12.60 -12.75
N SER A 142 -0.08 -13.60 -12.48
CA SER A 142 -0.45 -14.70 -11.59
C SER A 142 -0.68 -14.21 -10.15
N MET A 143 0.18 -13.35 -9.63
CA MET A 143 0.01 -12.75 -8.30
C MET A 143 -1.23 -11.86 -8.24
N PHE A 144 -1.49 -11.06 -9.26
CA PHE A 144 -2.68 -10.20 -9.29
C PHE A 144 -3.97 -10.97 -9.53
N ALA A 145 -3.93 -12.11 -10.25
CA ALA A 145 -5.05 -13.03 -10.34
C ALA A 145 -5.38 -13.66 -8.97
N LYS A 146 -4.35 -14.05 -8.19
CA LYS A 146 -4.52 -14.48 -6.79
C LYS A 146 -5.14 -13.36 -5.94
N LEU A 147 -4.65 -12.11 -6.08
CA LEU A 147 -5.17 -10.95 -5.37
C LEU A 147 -6.65 -10.70 -5.71
N ALA A 148 -7.03 -10.82 -6.98
CA ALA A 148 -8.42 -10.71 -7.42
C ALA A 148 -9.30 -11.84 -6.87
N ALA A 149 -8.78 -13.07 -6.83
CA ALA A 149 -9.52 -14.24 -6.34
C ALA A 149 -9.90 -14.13 -4.85
N ILE A 150 -9.08 -13.47 -4.03
CA ILE A 150 -9.33 -13.26 -2.60
C ILE A 150 -10.08 -11.95 -2.31
N GLY A 151 -10.24 -11.08 -3.30
CA GLY A 151 -11.06 -9.87 -3.17
C GLY A 151 -12.55 -10.18 -3.20
N ALA A 152 -13.34 -9.51 -2.36
CA ALA A 152 -14.78 -9.50 -2.46
C ALA A 152 -15.24 -8.76 -3.74
N PRO A 153 -16.40 -9.08 -4.31
CA PRO A 153 -16.93 -8.31 -5.43
C PRO A 153 -17.03 -6.82 -5.10
N GLY A 154 -16.41 -5.97 -5.91
CA GLY A 154 -16.34 -4.53 -5.65
C GLY A 154 -15.24 -4.12 -4.66
N ALA A 155 -14.36 -5.02 -4.26
CA ALA A 155 -13.25 -4.73 -3.37
C ALA A 155 -12.40 -3.56 -3.89
N LYS A 156 -11.90 -2.75 -2.97
CA LYS A 156 -11.00 -1.64 -3.27
C LYS A 156 -9.56 -2.09 -3.12
N LEU A 157 -8.77 -1.85 -4.13
CA LEU A 157 -7.32 -1.99 -4.07
C LEU A 157 -6.69 -0.62 -3.86
N ILE A 158 -5.74 -0.55 -2.94
CA ILE A 158 -4.87 0.61 -2.70
C ILE A 158 -3.43 0.14 -2.84
N ALA A 159 -2.70 0.65 -3.82
CA ALA A 159 -1.26 0.42 -3.97
C ALA A 159 -0.53 1.76 -3.92
N SER A 160 0.36 1.93 -2.94
CA SER A 160 1.19 3.13 -2.81
C SER A 160 2.66 2.76 -2.95
N ASP A 161 3.37 3.48 -3.83
CA ASP A 161 4.77 3.22 -4.13
C ASP A 161 5.42 4.48 -4.76
N ALA A 162 6.70 4.38 -5.16
CA ALA A 162 7.40 5.41 -5.91
C ALA A 162 7.46 5.07 -7.42
N SER A 163 7.39 6.08 -8.25
CA SER A 163 7.50 5.95 -9.70
C SER A 163 8.93 6.27 -10.16
N PRO A 164 9.57 5.40 -10.98
CA PRO A 164 10.88 5.68 -11.56
C PRO A 164 10.84 6.82 -12.60
N ASN A 165 9.65 7.30 -12.97
CA ASN A 165 9.51 8.49 -13.79
C ASN A 165 9.74 9.75 -12.94
N ASN A 166 10.96 9.91 -12.44
CA ASN A 166 11.39 10.93 -11.50
C ASN A 166 12.71 11.55 -11.97
N LEU A 167 12.96 12.81 -11.63
CA LEU A 167 14.17 13.55 -11.99
C LEU A 167 15.44 12.84 -11.50
N PHE A 168 15.45 12.38 -10.25
CA PHE A 168 16.59 11.71 -9.62
C PHE A 168 16.88 10.32 -10.21
N ALA A 169 15.85 9.62 -10.68
CA ALA A 169 16.04 8.36 -11.41
C ALA A 169 16.77 8.54 -12.76
N ARG A 170 16.80 9.76 -13.30
CA ARG A 170 17.45 10.11 -14.58
C ARG A 170 18.81 10.80 -14.41
N LEU A 171 19.11 11.23 -13.20
CA LEU A 171 20.36 11.91 -12.89
C LEU A 171 21.26 10.99 -12.05
N PRO A 172 22.59 11.08 -12.16
CA PRO A 172 23.52 10.29 -11.36
C PRO A 172 23.68 10.88 -9.94
N ILE A 173 22.57 11.26 -9.31
CA ILE A 173 22.53 11.84 -7.97
C ILE A 173 21.46 11.17 -7.13
N LYS A 174 21.74 10.98 -5.85
CA LYS A 174 20.75 10.42 -4.90
C LYS A 174 19.61 11.40 -4.67
N ASN A 175 18.40 10.86 -4.55
CA ASN A 175 17.25 11.67 -4.14
C ASN A 175 17.41 12.06 -2.64
N PRO A 176 17.44 13.35 -2.30
CA PRO A 176 17.61 13.77 -0.91
C PRO A 176 16.44 13.38 0.01
N LEU A 177 15.25 13.11 -0.56
CA LEU A 177 14.06 12.68 0.17
C LEU A 177 14.00 11.16 0.35
N GLN A 178 14.68 10.41 -0.51
CA GLN A 178 14.73 8.94 -0.51
C GLN A 178 16.12 8.47 -0.95
N PRO A 179 17.17 8.65 -0.12
CA PRO A 179 18.55 8.41 -0.53
C PRO A 179 18.89 6.93 -0.79
N GLU A 180 18.07 6.01 -0.26
CA GLU A 180 18.27 4.56 -0.39
C GLU A 180 17.37 3.92 -1.45
N ILE A 181 16.59 4.70 -2.22
CA ILE A 181 15.69 4.15 -3.24
C ILE A 181 16.46 3.54 -4.41
N GLU A 182 16.08 2.33 -4.79
CA GLU A 182 16.61 1.59 -5.94
C GLU A 182 15.60 1.69 -7.10
N TRP A 183 15.69 2.75 -7.90
CA TRP A 183 14.71 3.11 -8.94
C TRP A 183 14.40 1.97 -9.92
N GLU A 184 15.37 1.09 -10.20
CA GLU A 184 15.21 -0.06 -11.08
C GLU A 184 14.21 -1.11 -10.56
N LYS A 185 13.98 -1.13 -9.26
CA LYS A 185 12.98 -2.01 -8.62
C LYS A 185 11.58 -1.40 -8.63
N HIS A 186 11.38 -0.22 -9.20
CA HIS A 186 10.09 0.45 -9.21
C HIS A 186 9.47 0.48 -10.59
N GLN A 187 8.13 0.57 -10.66
CA GLN A 187 7.37 0.70 -11.88
C GLN A 187 6.43 1.91 -11.81
N THR A 188 6.00 2.40 -12.96
CA THR A 188 5.04 3.50 -13.00
C THR A 188 3.65 3.04 -12.54
N PRO A 189 2.82 3.90 -11.95
CA PRO A 189 1.46 3.54 -11.57
C PRO A 189 0.62 3.08 -12.77
N GLU A 190 0.89 3.56 -13.98
CA GLU A 190 0.22 3.13 -15.19
C GLU A 190 0.59 1.68 -15.58
N THR A 191 1.83 1.25 -15.29
CA THR A 191 2.25 -0.15 -15.50
C THR A 191 1.49 -1.08 -14.55
N TRP A 192 1.44 -0.72 -13.26
CA TRP A 192 0.68 -1.48 -12.27
C TRP A 192 -0.81 -1.52 -12.59
N ALA A 193 -1.42 -0.36 -12.94
CA ALA A 193 -2.83 -0.29 -13.31
C ALA A 193 -3.18 -1.21 -14.48
N ARG A 194 -2.31 -1.31 -15.49
CA ARG A 194 -2.51 -2.19 -16.64
C ARG A 194 -2.46 -3.67 -16.25
N LEU A 195 -1.46 -4.09 -15.49
CA LEU A 195 -1.34 -5.49 -15.03
C LEU A 195 -2.47 -5.88 -14.08
N LEU A 196 -2.93 -4.97 -13.23
CA LEU A 196 -4.09 -5.17 -12.36
C LEU A 196 -5.40 -5.23 -13.18
N ALA A 197 -5.50 -4.45 -14.26
CA ALA A 197 -6.67 -4.51 -15.15
C ALA A 197 -6.79 -5.87 -15.85
N ASP A 198 -5.65 -6.49 -16.23
CA ASP A 198 -5.62 -7.86 -16.76
C ASP A 198 -6.19 -8.88 -15.76
N ALA A 199 -6.11 -8.59 -14.44
CA ALA A 199 -6.65 -9.44 -13.37
C ALA A 199 -8.09 -9.07 -12.96
N GLY A 200 -8.74 -8.14 -13.65
CA GLY A 200 -10.15 -7.79 -13.42
C GLY A 200 -10.38 -6.56 -12.54
N PHE A 201 -9.35 -5.77 -12.24
CA PHE A 201 -9.54 -4.47 -11.58
C PHE A 201 -9.83 -3.37 -12.61
N SER A 202 -10.64 -2.39 -12.23
CA SER A 202 -11.04 -1.24 -13.06
C SER A 202 -11.00 0.07 -12.28
N ASP A 203 -11.44 1.16 -12.92
CA ASP A 203 -11.59 2.48 -12.30
C ASP A 203 -10.28 3.00 -11.66
N ALA A 204 -9.16 2.81 -12.37
CA ALA A 204 -7.86 3.24 -11.89
C ALA A 204 -7.81 4.76 -11.62
N ARG A 205 -7.53 5.13 -10.37
CA ARG A 205 -7.31 6.51 -9.93
C ARG A 205 -5.90 6.65 -9.40
N ILE A 206 -5.09 7.43 -10.07
CA ILE A 206 -3.70 7.73 -9.67
C ILE A 206 -3.70 9.09 -8.97
N ARG A 207 -3.23 9.11 -7.73
CA ARG A 207 -2.99 10.33 -6.95
C ARG A 207 -1.51 10.45 -6.66
N TRP A 208 -0.98 11.64 -6.82
CA TRP A 208 0.43 11.91 -6.53
C TRP A 208 0.55 12.47 -5.11
N ASN A 209 1.52 11.98 -4.37
CA ASN A 209 1.82 12.50 -3.04
C ASN A 209 2.67 13.77 -3.15
N SER A 210 2.77 14.47 -2.06
CA SER A 210 3.71 15.56 -1.84
C SER A 210 4.47 15.31 -0.55
N ILE A 211 5.44 16.14 -0.25
CA ILE A 211 6.16 16.07 1.03
C ILE A 211 5.15 16.24 2.17
N ASN A 212 4.96 15.19 2.98
CA ASN A 212 3.95 15.15 4.05
C ASN A 212 4.11 16.28 5.07
N THR A 213 5.33 16.78 5.28
CA THR A 213 5.63 17.91 6.17
C THR A 213 4.93 19.20 5.72
N LEU A 214 4.72 19.39 4.42
CA LEU A 214 4.03 20.55 3.87
C LEU A 214 2.50 20.41 3.91
N ARG A 215 1.97 19.22 4.25
CA ARG A 215 0.53 18.93 4.40
C ARG A 215 -0.33 19.47 3.24
N ARG A 216 -1.48 20.15 3.55
CA ARG A 216 -2.41 20.68 2.53
C ARG A 216 -1.79 21.64 1.51
N PRO A 217 -0.98 22.65 1.91
CA PRO A 217 -0.29 23.51 0.94
C PRO A 217 0.64 22.72 0.02
N GLY A 218 1.41 21.77 0.56
CA GLY A 218 2.28 20.92 -0.24
C GLY A 218 1.49 20.08 -1.24
N ARG A 219 0.38 19.48 -0.82
CA ARG A 219 -0.49 18.70 -1.71
C ARG A 219 -1.11 19.55 -2.82
N LEU A 220 -1.53 20.77 -2.53
CA LEU A 220 -2.09 21.68 -3.53
C LEU A 220 -1.06 22.04 -4.60
N LEU A 221 0.16 22.31 -4.20
CA LEU A 221 1.23 22.76 -5.11
C LEU A 221 1.93 21.59 -5.83
N PHE A 222 2.21 20.51 -5.11
CA PHE A 222 3.08 19.42 -5.56
C PHE A 222 2.38 18.06 -5.65
N GLY A 223 1.12 17.93 -5.22
CA GLY A 223 0.33 16.69 -5.30
C GLY A 223 -0.16 16.41 -6.74
N ASN A 224 0.73 16.55 -7.70
CA ASN A 224 0.49 16.36 -9.13
C ASN A 224 1.70 15.68 -9.78
N ARG A 225 1.56 15.28 -11.05
CA ARG A 225 2.60 14.55 -11.79
C ARG A 225 3.92 15.32 -11.89
N VAL A 226 3.87 16.64 -12.02
CA VAL A 226 5.08 17.47 -12.11
C VAL A 226 5.79 17.56 -10.76
N GLY A 227 5.03 17.76 -9.68
CA GLY A 227 5.57 17.74 -8.33
C GLY A 227 6.21 16.41 -7.98
N ALA A 228 5.54 15.29 -8.27
CA ALA A 228 6.10 13.96 -8.06
C ALA A 228 7.37 13.71 -8.89
N TRP A 229 7.41 14.20 -10.14
CA TRP A 229 8.61 14.10 -10.98
C TRP A 229 9.82 14.83 -10.37
N VAL A 230 9.61 16.00 -9.76
CA VAL A 230 10.69 16.80 -9.14
C VAL A 230 11.07 16.26 -7.75
N LEU A 231 10.13 15.69 -7.00
CA LEU A 231 10.32 15.31 -5.59
C LEU A 231 10.73 13.83 -5.45
N ASP A 232 9.81 12.98 -5.10
CA ASP A 232 10.05 11.60 -4.69
C ASP A 232 9.34 10.55 -5.55
N GLY A 233 8.54 10.98 -6.54
CA GLY A 233 7.81 10.09 -7.40
C GLY A 233 6.66 9.32 -6.70
N ALA A 234 6.36 9.63 -5.45
CA ALA A 234 5.40 8.88 -4.66
C ALA A 234 3.97 9.01 -5.20
N PHE A 235 3.29 7.89 -5.32
CA PHE A 235 1.91 7.81 -5.80
C PHE A 235 1.05 6.90 -4.93
N CYS A 236 -0.25 7.04 -5.07
CA CYS A 236 -1.26 6.12 -4.56
C CYS A 236 -2.21 5.78 -5.72
N LEU A 237 -2.21 4.53 -6.12
CA LEU A 237 -3.11 3.95 -7.11
C LEU A 237 -4.27 3.30 -6.37
N THR A 238 -5.51 3.68 -6.69
CA THR A 238 -6.70 2.98 -6.22
C THR A 238 -7.44 2.39 -7.41
N MET A 239 -7.92 1.16 -7.26
CA MET A 239 -8.71 0.46 -8.27
C MET A 239 -9.89 -0.27 -7.61
N THR A 240 -10.81 -0.76 -8.42
CA THR A 240 -11.97 -1.51 -7.94
C THR A 240 -12.00 -2.86 -8.63
N LEU A 241 -12.15 -3.95 -7.86
CA LEU A 241 -12.35 -5.28 -8.43
C LEU A 241 -13.75 -5.36 -9.04
N ASN A 242 -13.82 -5.78 -10.30
CA ASN A 242 -15.11 -5.95 -10.99
C ASN A 242 -15.94 -7.04 -10.33
N SER A 243 -17.24 -6.78 -10.20
CA SER A 243 -18.19 -7.83 -9.82
C SER A 243 -18.40 -8.80 -10.99
N PRO A 244 -18.49 -10.11 -10.73
CA PRO A 244 -18.88 -11.07 -11.77
C PRO A 244 -20.19 -10.60 -12.42
N GLY A 245 -20.21 -10.42 -13.75
CA GLY A 245 -21.38 -9.99 -14.50
C GLY A 245 -21.36 -8.56 -15.07
N ARG A 246 -20.34 -7.75 -14.82
CA ARG A 246 -20.23 -6.39 -15.40
C ARG A 246 -19.50 -6.33 -16.75
N SER A 247 -18.87 -7.43 -17.19
CA SER A 247 -18.05 -7.45 -18.43
C SER A 247 -18.85 -7.54 -19.74
N GLU A 248 -20.20 -7.71 -19.71
CA GLU A 248 -20.99 -7.95 -20.92
C GLU A 248 -21.80 -6.76 -21.44
N ARG A 249 -21.57 -5.54 -20.96
CA ARG A 249 -22.34 -4.36 -21.40
C ARG A 249 -21.46 -3.22 -21.89
N ARG A 250 -20.53 -3.49 -22.78
CA ARG A 250 -19.92 -2.44 -23.60
C ARG A 250 -19.74 -2.89 -25.05
#